data_5c8b6e9f18a2c16e09948e9a00ea9640
#
_entry.id   5c8b6e9f18a2c16e09948e9a00ea9640
#
_cell.length_a   1.000
_cell.length_b   1.000
_cell.length_c   1.000
_cell.angle_alpha   90.00
_cell.angle_beta   90.00
_cell.angle_gamma   90.00
#
_symmetry.space_group_name_H-M   'P 1'
#
loop_
_entity.id
_entity.type
_entity.pdbx_description
1 polymer ?
#
loop_
_entity_poly.entity_id
_entity_poly.type
_entity_poly.pdbx_seq_one_letter_code
_entity_poly.pdbx_strand_id
1 'polypeptide(L)'
;VLFRSGNARIINYTGIIRGATQRLIKQELNHEPNDALIDELDRTLHGLLSGDEEAHITRLDQMEYQELLAEMEKEWADIKKEILQYRSSGNNKNRLYALSEHYFAMADEAVDIAEVYTEEIVQQSRTFLIIVICAFLVVVMMVTIFTYQQEKRRRRLLEAEAENRRKSEQLA
;
A
#
# COMPACT_ATOMS: atom_id res chain seq x y z
N VAL A 1 -7.95 -7.04 2.60
CA VAL A 1 -7.48 -6.75 3.99
C VAL A 1 -5.97 -6.94 4.09
N LEU A 2 -5.37 -7.99 3.50
CA LEU A 2 -3.92 -8.26 3.55
C LEU A 2 -3.04 -7.19 2.88
N PHE A 3 -3.45 -6.65 1.74
CA PHE A 3 -2.70 -5.58 1.04
C PHE A 3 -2.61 -4.27 1.84
N ARG A 4 -3.64 -3.94 2.60
CA ARG A 4 -3.67 -2.71 3.41
C ARG A 4 -2.69 -2.76 4.60
N SER A 5 -2.43 -3.96 5.16
CA SER A 5 -1.48 -4.13 6.25
C SER A 5 -0.02 -4.08 5.78
N GLY A 6 0.28 -4.57 4.57
CA GLY A 6 1.62 -4.55 4.00
C GLY A 6 2.12 -3.13 3.71
N ASN A 7 1.29 -2.33 3.05
CA ASN A 7 1.66 -0.96 2.68
C ASN A 7 1.85 -0.04 3.89
N ALA A 8 0.97 -0.15 4.90
CA ALA A 8 1.14 0.62 6.15
C ALA A 8 2.44 0.26 6.88
N ARG A 9 2.93 -0.98 6.74
CA ARG A 9 4.21 -1.39 7.31
C ARG A 9 5.39 -0.77 6.57
N ILE A 10 5.36 -0.72 5.23
CA ILE A 10 6.40 -0.07 4.43
C ILE A 10 6.57 1.38 4.87
N ILE A 11 5.49 2.14 4.95
CA ILE A 11 5.50 3.54 5.42
C ILE A 11 6.10 3.62 6.82
N ASN A 12 5.68 2.73 7.73
CA ASN A 12 6.18 2.70 9.10
C ASN A 12 7.69 2.39 9.16
N TYR A 13 8.17 1.38 8.43
CA TYR A 13 9.60 1.02 8.41
C TYR A 13 10.46 2.10 7.74
N THR A 14 9.97 2.75 6.68
CA THR A 14 10.65 3.90 6.08
C THR A 14 10.74 5.07 7.09
N GLY A 15 9.66 5.34 7.83
CA GLY A 15 9.66 6.31 8.92
C GLY A 15 10.59 5.94 10.08
N ILE A 16 10.73 4.64 10.39
CA ILE A 16 11.70 4.14 11.38
C ILE A 16 13.13 4.45 10.94
N ILE A 17 13.49 4.20 9.68
CA ILE A 17 14.82 4.54 9.14
C ILE A 17 15.10 6.02 9.36
N ARG A 18 14.17 6.91 9.01
CA ARG A 18 14.30 8.35 9.18
C ARG A 18 14.60 8.73 10.64
N GLY A 19 13.78 8.24 11.57
CA GLY A 19 13.90 8.58 13.00
C GLY A 19 15.08 7.91 13.69
N ALA A 20 15.34 6.64 13.38
CA ALA A 20 16.40 5.86 14.02
C ALA A 20 17.79 6.32 13.57
N THR A 21 17.98 6.72 12.31
CA THR A 21 19.24 7.31 11.83
C THR A 21 19.55 8.60 12.57
N GLN A 22 18.59 9.50 12.71
CA GLN A 22 18.78 10.74 13.49
C GLN A 22 19.12 10.46 14.97
N ARG A 23 18.47 9.46 15.55
CA ARG A 23 18.79 9.02 16.92
C ARG A 23 20.20 8.47 17.03
N LEU A 24 20.62 7.62 16.10
CA LEU A 24 21.97 7.06 16.04
C LEU A 24 23.03 8.17 15.97
N ILE A 25 22.87 9.11 15.03
CA ILE A 25 23.84 10.21 14.87
C ILE A 25 23.94 11.07 16.13
N LYS A 26 22.81 11.36 16.80
CA LYS A 26 22.85 12.06 18.08
C LYS A 26 23.61 11.30 19.16
N GLN A 27 23.44 9.98 19.24
CA GLN A 27 24.18 9.13 20.18
C GLN A 27 25.68 9.12 19.85
N GLU A 28 26.06 8.93 18.60
CA GLU A 28 27.45 8.96 18.15
C GLU A 28 28.13 10.30 18.48
N LEU A 29 27.44 11.43 18.22
CA LEU A 29 27.95 12.75 18.53
C LEU A 29 28.10 13.02 20.04
N ASN A 30 27.37 12.28 20.86
CA ASN A 30 27.49 12.29 22.33
C ASN A 30 28.49 11.25 22.85
N HIS A 31 29.25 10.57 21.99
CA HIS A 31 30.16 9.49 22.34
C HIS A 31 29.48 8.27 22.98
N GLU A 32 28.25 7.99 22.56
CA GLU A 32 27.43 6.82 22.94
C GLU A 32 27.27 5.88 21.75
N PRO A 33 28.27 5.03 21.44
CA PRO A 33 28.21 4.15 20.25
C PRO A 33 27.08 3.13 20.39
N ASN A 34 26.35 2.91 19.29
CA ASN A 34 25.20 2.00 19.27
C ASN A 34 25.22 1.10 18.02
N ASP A 35 26.03 0.04 18.05
CA ASP A 35 26.15 -0.91 16.96
C ASP A 35 24.85 -1.71 16.74
N ALA A 36 24.11 -2.00 17.81
CA ALA A 36 22.82 -2.69 17.68
C ALA A 36 21.80 -1.90 16.83
N LEU A 37 21.82 -0.56 16.93
CA LEU A 37 20.96 0.30 16.12
C LEU A 37 21.45 0.37 14.67
N ILE A 38 22.77 0.28 14.42
CA ILE A 38 23.31 0.14 13.07
C ILE A 38 22.84 -1.16 12.42
N ASP A 39 22.92 -2.28 13.13
CA ASP A 39 22.46 -3.59 12.64
C ASP A 39 20.94 -3.62 12.39
N GLU A 40 20.16 -2.92 13.21
CA GLU A 40 18.71 -2.78 13.02
C GLU A 40 18.39 -1.98 11.76
N LEU A 41 19.09 -0.87 11.54
CA LEU A 41 18.93 -0.04 10.33
C LEU A 41 19.37 -0.78 9.07
N ASP A 42 20.48 -1.54 9.11
CA ASP A 42 20.91 -2.39 8.00
C ASP A 42 19.83 -3.41 7.62
N ARG A 43 19.26 -4.13 8.59
CA ARG A 43 18.19 -5.11 8.34
C ARG A 43 16.93 -4.44 7.81
N THR A 44 16.56 -3.31 8.37
CA THR A 44 15.34 -2.60 7.95
C THR A 44 15.45 -2.10 6.52
N LEU A 45 16.57 -1.47 6.15
CA LEU A 45 16.81 -0.97 4.80
C LEU A 45 16.86 -2.12 3.79
N HIS A 46 17.57 -3.20 4.13
CA HIS A 46 17.61 -4.41 3.29
C HIS A 46 16.22 -5.05 3.12
N GLY A 47 15.41 -5.09 4.19
CA GLY A 47 14.04 -5.58 4.14
C GLY A 47 13.13 -4.76 3.22
N LEU A 48 13.30 -3.43 3.17
CA LEU A 48 12.55 -2.56 2.25
C LEU A 48 12.97 -2.75 0.79
N LEU A 49 14.27 -3.01 0.53
CA LEU A 49 14.81 -3.27 -0.81
C LEU A 49 14.43 -4.64 -1.36
N SER A 50 14.49 -5.68 -0.52
CA SER A 50 14.38 -7.08 -0.96
C SER A 50 13.09 -7.77 -0.54
N GLY A 51 12.35 -7.19 0.41
CA GLY A 51 11.31 -7.85 1.17
C GLY A 51 11.88 -8.59 2.39
N ASP A 52 11.07 -8.76 3.42
CA ASP A 52 11.41 -9.52 4.63
C ASP A 52 10.15 -10.23 5.14
N GLU A 53 10.14 -11.57 5.04
CA GLU A 53 9.01 -12.39 5.46
C GLU A 53 8.84 -12.40 6.98
N GLU A 54 9.93 -12.38 7.75
CA GLU A 54 9.88 -12.39 9.22
C GLU A 54 9.32 -11.07 9.77
N ALA A 55 9.78 -9.95 9.20
CA ALA A 55 9.26 -8.62 9.52
C ALA A 55 7.92 -8.35 8.81
N HIS A 56 7.45 -9.24 7.95
CA HIS A 56 6.28 -9.07 7.10
C HIS A 56 6.35 -7.80 6.24
N ILE A 57 7.52 -7.47 5.73
CA ILE A 57 7.75 -6.39 4.78
C ILE A 57 7.62 -6.95 3.38
N THR A 58 6.62 -6.49 2.65
CA THR A 58 6.50 -6.79 1.22
C THR A 58 7.24 -5.72 0.45
N ARG A 59 8.12 -6.11 -0.47
CA ARG A 59 8.80 -5.14 -1.33
C ARG A 59 7.78 -4.31 -2.10
N LEU A 60 7.97 -2.99 -2.14
CA LEU A 60 7.18 -2.08 -2.94
C LEU A 60 7.80 -1.97 -4.34
N ASP A 61 7.12 -2.46 -5.38
CA ASP A 61 7.62 -2.48 -6.76
C ASP A 61 7.38 -1.16 -7.52
N GLN A 62 7.43 -0.03 -6.82
CA GLN A 62 7.39 1.29 -7.41
C GLN A 62 8.82 1.73 -7.73
N MET A 63 9.09 2.07 -9.01
CA MET A 63 10.44 2.27 -9.53
C MET A 63 11.17 3.41 -8.80
N GLU A 64 10.55 4.57 -8.67
CA GLU A 64 11.11 5.75 -8.02
C GLU A 64 11.47 5.49 -6.55
N TYR A 65 10.61 4.77 -5.82
CA TYR A 65 10.87 4.34 -4.46
C TYR A 65 12.08 3.42 -4.35
N GLN A 66 12.19 2.44 -5.26
CA GLN A 66 13.31 1.49 -5.26
C GLN A 66 14.62 2.14 -5.66
N GLU A 67 14.61 3.07 -6.60
CA GLU A 67 15.78 3.87 -6.98
C GLU A 67 16.26 4.72 -5.80
N LEU A 68 15.35 5.40 -5.11
CA LEU A 68 15.68 6.19 -3.93
C LEU A 68 16.22 5.33 -2.79
N LEU A 69 15.64 4.15 -2.50
CA LEU A 69 16.17 3.22 -1.50
C LEU A 69 17.58 2.71 -1.86
N ALA A 70 17.86 2.48 -3.15
CA ALA A 70 19.19 2.07 -3.59
C ALA A 70 20.23 3.20 -3.45
N GLU A 71 19.83 4.45 -3.60
CA GLU A 71 20.68 5.60 -3.29
C GLU A 71 20.88 5.75 -1.78
N MET A 72 19.84 5.58 -0.98
CA MET A 72 19.92 5.57 0.48
C MET A 72 20.87 4.47 0.99
N GLU A 73 20.90 3.29 0.37
CA GLU A 73 21.84 2.22 0.73
C GLU A 73 23.30 2.64 0.55
N LYS A 74 23.61 3.37 -0.51
CA LYS A 74 24.97 3.91 -0.76
C LYS A 74 25.32 4.99 0.26
N GLU A 75 24.42 5.94 0.48
CA GLU A 75 24.62 7.01 1.46
C GLU A 75 24.75 6.45 2.88
N TRP A 76 23.97 5.41 3.21
CA TRP A 76 24.07 4.71 4.48
C TRP A 76 25.45 4.06 4.69
N ALA A 77 26.03 3.47 3.65
CA ALA A 77 27.39 2.94 3.71
C ALA A 77 28.41 4.05 4.00
N ASP A 78 28.27 5.23 3.42
CA ASP A 78 29.12 6.39 3.68
C ASP A 78 28.93 6.92 5.11
N ILE A 79 27.71 6.97 5.62
CA ILE A 79 27.41 7.33 7.02
C ILE A 79 28.11 6.37 7.99
N LYS A 80 27.99 5.06 7.78
CA LYS A 80 28.68 4.05 8.63
C LYS A 80 30.19 4.24 8.64
N LYS A 81 30.80 4.51 7.49
CA LYS A 81 32.22 4.80 7.37
C LYS A 81 32.60 6.08 8.15
N GLU A 82 31.79 7.11 8.05
CA GLU A 82 32.02 8.38 8.75
C GLU A 82 31.85 8.24 10.27
N ILE A 83 30.90 7.40 10.72
CA ILE A 83 30.75 7.05 12.15
C ILE A 83 32.03 6.39 12.68
N LEU A 84 32.58 5.40 11.96
CA LEU A 84 33.83 4.72 12.36
C LEU A 84 35.01 5.71 12.42
N GLN A 85 35.11 6.62 11.44
CA GLN A 85 36.10 7.66 11.43
C GLN A 85 35.98 8.63 12.59
N TYR A 86 34.75 9.05 12.91
CA TYR A 86 34.42 9.91 14.04
C TYR A 86 34.80 9.24 15.37
N ARG A 87 34.43 7.97 15.56
CA ARG A 87 34.80 7.19 16.75
C ARG A 87 36.31 7.09 16.98
N SER A 88 37.11 6.99 15.88
CA SER A 88 38.54 6.83 15.96
C SER A 88 39.32 8.13 16.14
N SER A 89 38.87 9.23 15.54
CA SER A 89 39.60 10.48 15.46
C SER A 89 38.98 11.64 16.23
N GLY A 90 37.69 11.56 16.56
CA GLY A 90 36.89 12.67 17.11
C GLY A 90 36.68 13.83 16.13
N ASN A 91 37.19 13.71 14.93
CA ASN A 91 37.08 14.73 13.88
C ASN A 91 35.88 14.41 12.96
N ASN A 92 35.52 15.33 12.08
CA ASN A 92 34.46 15.19 11.08
C ASN A 92 33.02 15.32 11.59
N LYS A 93 32.80 15.84 12.79
CA LYS A 93 31.47 16.09 13.33
C LYS A 93 30.53 16.77 12.33
N ASN A 94 31.01 17.83 11.67
CA ASN A 94 30.20 18.61 10.72
C ASN A 94 29.85 17.80 9.47
N ARG A 95 30.75 16.92 9.02
CA ARG A 95 30.50 16.06 7.88
C ARG A 95 29.47 14.98 8.22
N LEU A 96 29.63 14.33 9.35
CA LEU A 96 28.67 13.34 9.84
C LEU A 96 27.27 13.96 10.01
N TYR A 97 27.21 15.18 10.53
CA TYR A 97 25.97 15.92 10.63
C TYR A 97 25.36 16.22 9.24
N ALA A 98 26.15 16.73 8.29
CA ALA A 98 25.67 17.06 6.95
C ALA A 98 25.14 15.81 6.20
N LEU A 99 25.84 14.69 6.30
CA LEU A 99 25.36 13.41 5.74
C LEU A 99 24.06 12.96 6.37
N SER A 100 23.93 13.12 7.69
CA SER A 100 22.68 12.73 8.38
C SER A 100 21.48 13.58 7.98
N GLU A 101 21.67 14.88 7.73
CA GLU A 101 20.62 15.76 7.25
C GLU A 101 20.21 15.42 5.80
N HIS A 102 21.19 15.11 4.93
CA HIS A 102 20.91 14.66 3.58
C HIS A 102 20.16 13.33 3.58
N TYR A 103 20.61 12.37 4.36
CA TYR A 103 19.94 11.08 4.51
C TYR A 103 18.52 11.20 5.09
N PHE A 104 18.33 12.13 6.02
CA PHE A 104 17.01 12.44 6.55
C PHE A 104 16.05 12.92 5.46
N ALA A 105 16.51 13.84 4.59
CA ALA A 105 15.72 14.34 3.47
C ALA A 105 15.34 13.22 2.48
N MET A 106 16.30 12.33 2.17
CA MET A 106 16.02 11.15 1.33
C MET A 106 14.99 10.20 1.97
N ALA A 107 15.12 9.96 3.27
CA ALA A 107 14.17 9.11 3.99
C ALA A 107 12.78 9.75 4.12
N ASP A 108 12.69 11.07 4.20
CA ASP A 108 11.43 11.82 4.19
C ASP A 108 10.75 11.70 2.82
N GLU A 109 11.49 11.91 1.74
CA GLU A 109 11.03 11.72 0.37
C GLU A 109 10.56 10.26 0.11
N ALA A 110 11.28 9.27 0.63
CA ALA A 110 10.87 7.87 0.52
C ALA A 110 9.56 7.58 1.26
N VAL A 111 9.30 8.22 2.39
CA VAL A 111 8.00 8.13 3.09
C VAL A 111 6.90 8.72 2.21
N ASP A 112 7.11 9.92 1.66
CA ASP A 112 6.13 10.61 0.81
C ASP A 112 5.77 9.77 -0.42
N ILE A 113 6.76 9.22 -1.12
CA ILE A 113 6.54 8.33 -2.27
C ILE A 113 5.73 7.09 -1.87
N ALA A 114 6.07 6.45 -0.74
CA ALA A 114 5.36 5.28 -0.26
C ALA A 114 3.90 5.60 0.14
N GLU A 115 3.64 6.78 0.72
CA GLU A 115 2.30 7.24 1.07
C GLU A 115 1.45 7.49 -0.17
N VAL A 116 1.95 8.27 -1.14
CA VAL A 116 1.25 8.58 -2.40
C VAL A 116 0.89 7.31 -3.15
N TYR A 117 1.84 6.40 -3.33
CA TYR A 117 1.61 5.13 -4.01
C TYR A 117 0.56 4.26 -3.30
N THR A 118 0.60 4.24 -1.98
CA THR A 118 -0.37 3.48 -1.17
C THR A 118 -1.79 4.05 -1.30
N GLU A 119 -1.92 5.37 -1.31
CA GLU A 119 -3.20 6.05 -1.50
C GLU A 119 -3.79 5.78 -2.89
N GLU A 120 -2.96 5.81 -3.94
CA GLU A 120 -3.38 5.52 -5.32
C GLU A 120 -3.94 4.09 -5.46
N ILE A 121 -3.25 3.08 -4.90
CA ILE A 121 -3.73 1.69 -4.91
C ILE A 121 -5.07 1.56 -4.19
N VAL A 122 -5.22 2.19 -3.03
CA VAL A 122 -6.47 2.15 -2.26
C VAL A 122 -7.61 2.79 -3.03
N GLN A 123 -7.37 3.93 -3.66
CA GLN A 123 -8.35 4.64 -4.47
C GLN A 123 -8.78 3.83 -5.70
N GLN A 124 -7.83 3.22 -6.39
CA GLN A 124 -8.11 2.35 -7.54
C GLN A 124 -8.94 1.13 -7.15
N SER A 125 -8.59 0.47 -6.05
CA SER A 125 -9.33 -0.68 -5.53
C SER A 125 -10.77 -0.32 -5.14
N ARG A 126 -10.96 0.85 -4.53
CA ARG A 126 -12.27 1.36 -4.16
C ARG A 126 -13.14 1.65 -5.39
N THR A 127 -12.57 2.28 -6.40
CA THR A 127 -13.26 2.57 -7.66
C THR A 127 -13.70 1.30 -8.37
N PHE A 128 -12.81 0.30 -8.47
CA PHE A 128 -13.12 -1.00 -9.04
C PHE A 128 -14.30 -1.68 -8.31
N LEU A 129 -14.30 -1.67 -6.98
CA LEU A 129 -15.36 -2.26 -6.17
C LEU A 129 -16.70 -1.59 -6.41
N ILE A 130 -16.74 -0.27 -6.55
CA ILE A 130 -17.97 0.48 -6.88
C ILE A 130 -18.49 0.06 -8.26
N ILE A 131 -17.62 -0.06 -9.27
CA ILE A 131 -18.00 -0.49 -10.62
C ILE A 131 -18.64 -1.90 -10.58
N VAL A 132 -18.02 -2.84 -9.87
CA VAL A 132 -18.55 -4.21 -9.72
C VAL A 132 -19.93 -4.21 -9.06
N ILE A 133 -20.12 -3.43 -8.00
CA ILE A 133 -21.42 -3.31 -7.31
C ILE A 133 -22.49 -2.73 -8.26
N CYS A 134 -22.16 -1.67 -8.99
CA CYS A 134 -23.07 -1.07 -9.96
C CYS A 134 -23.47 -2.06 -11.07
N ALA A 135 -22.50 -2.80 -11.61
CA ALA A 135 -22.76 -3.82 -12.62
C ALA A 135 -23.69 -4.93 -12.09
N PHE A 136 -23.46 -5.38 -10.86
CA PHE A 136 -24.31 -6.36 -10.21
C PHE A 136 -25.76 -5.86 -10.04
N LEU A 137 -25.95 -4.61 -9.61
CA LEU A 137 -27.28 -4.00 -9.46
C LEU A 137 -28.02 -3.92 -10.80
N VAL A 138 -27.31 -3.59 -11.89
CA VAL A 138 -27.90 -3.59 -13.25
C VAL A 138 -28.39 -4.99 -13.66
N VAL A 139 -27.59 -6.02 -13.39
CA VAL A 139 -28.00 -7.42 -13.68
C VAL A 139 -29.23 -7.81 -12.87
N VAL A 140 -29.27 -7.50 -11.57
CA VAL A 140 -30.43 -7.79 -10.73
C VAL A 140 -31.68 -7.07 -11.25
N MET A 141 -31.54 -5.82 -11.64
CA MET A 141 -32.65 -5.03 -12.20
C MET A 141 -33.17 -5.65 -13.51
N MET A 142 -32.28 -6.07 -14.43
CA MET A 142 -32.67 -6.72 -15.68
C MET A 142 -33.41 -8.04 -15.42
N VAL A 143 -32.92 -8.89 -14.51
CA VAL A 143 -33.59 -10.14 -14.14
C VAL A 143 -34.97 -9.87 -13.56
N THR A 144 -35.09 -8.88 -12.69
CA THR A 144 -36.39 -8.49 -12.09
C THR A 144 -37.39 -8.02 -13.14
N ILE A 145 -36.96 -7.18 -14.08
CA ILE A 145 -37.81 -6.71 -15.18
C ILE A 145 -38.23 -7.88 -16.07
N PHE A 146 -37.28 -8.78 -16.40
CA PHE A 146 -37.56 -9.94 -17.23
C PHE A 146 -38.57 -10.89 -16.58
N THR A 147 -38.39 -11.21 -15.29
CA THR A 147 -39.33 -12.06 -14.54
C THR A 147 -40.73 -11.42 -14.43
N TYR A 148 -40.80 -10.11 -14.19
CA TYR A 148 -42.03 -9.37 -14.17
C TYR A 148 -42.78 -9.41 -15.53
N GLN A 149 -42.05 -9.24 -16.63
CA GLN A 149 -42.64 -9.32 -17.98
C GLN A 149 -43.14 -10.72 -18.31
N GLN A 150 -42.42 -11.76 -17.91
CA GLN A 150 -42.82 -13.17 -18.07
C GLN A 150 -44.13 -13.45 -17.31
N GLU A 151 -44.17 -13.04 -16.06
CA GLU A 151 -45.37 -13.21 -15.22
C GLU A 151 -46.60 -12.49 -15.81
N LYS A 152 -46.44 -11.26 -16.30
CA LYS A 152 -47.46 -10.49 -16.97
C LYS A 152 -47.96 -11.18 -18.25
N ARG A 153 -47.09 -11.76 -19.08
CA ARG A 153 -47.43 -12.53 -20.28
C ARG A 153 -48.21 -13.78 -19.90
N ARG A 154 -47.78 -14.50 -18.90
CA ARG A 154 -48.44 -15.74 -18.41
C ARG A 154 -49.86 -15.45 -17.92
N ARG A 155 -50.08 -14.38 -17.15
CA ARG A 155 -51.42 -13.98 -16.71
C ARG A 155 -52.34 -13.66 -17.87
N ARG A 156 -51.89 -12.92 -18.90
CA ARG A 156 -52.69 -12.61 -20.09
C ARG A 156 -53.08 -13.87 -20.88
N LEU A 157 -52.22 -14.86 -21.00
CA LEU A 157 -52.52 -16.12 -21.66
C LEU A 157 -53.61 -16.91 -20.90
N LEU A 158 -53.48 -16.99 -19.57
CA LEU A 158 -54.47 -17.67 -18.73
C LEU A 158 -55.86 -16.99 -18.77
N GLU A 159 -55.89 -15.67 -18.82
CA GLU A 159 -57.13 -14.87 -18.95
C GLU A 159 -57.79 -15.14 -20.31
N ALA A 160 -57.02 -15.15 -21.41
CA ALA A 160 -57.52 -15.45 -22.75
C ALA A 160 -58.04 -16.90 -22.90
N GLU A 161 -57.36 -17.88 -22.28
CA GLU A 161 -57.84 -19.28 -22.25
C GLU A 161 -59.13 -19.41 -21.44
N ALA A 162 -59.26 -18.75 -20.32
CA ALA A 162 -60.46 -18.76 -19.50
C ALA A 162 -61.65 -18.11 -20.21
N GLU A 163 -61.43 -17.03 -20.96
CA GLU A 163 -62.48 -16.40 -21.78
C GLU A 163 -62.92 -17.30 -22.93
N ASN A 164 -61.98 -17.95 -23.63
CA ASN A 164 -62.33 -18.90 -24.71
C ASN A 164 -63.14 -20.11 -24.20
N ARG A 165 -62.83 -20.65 -23.01
CA ARG A 165 -63.62 -21.72 -22.39
C ARG A 165 -65.03 -21.29 -22.10
N ARG A 166 -65.21 -20.08 -21.49
CA ARG A 166 -66.55 -19.53 -21.23
C ARG A 166 -67.37 -19.34 -22.49
N LYS A 167 -66.75 -18.88 -23.58
CA LYS A 167 -67.44 -18.72 -24.86
C LYS A 167 -67.86 -20.07 -25.50
N SER A 168 -67.04 -21.11 -25.38
CA SER A 168 -67.38 -22.44 -25.86
C SER A 168 -68.46 -23.13 -25.06
N GLU A 169 -68.54 -22.91 -23.75
CA GLU A 169 -69.60 -23.39 -22.86
C GLU A 169 -70.95 -22.72 -23.11
N GLN A 170 -70.97 -21.45 -23.59
CA GLN A 170 -72.16 -20.73 -23.95
C GLN A 170 -72.74 -21.09 -25.32
N LEU A 171 -71.94 -21.74 -26.19
CA LEU A 171 -72.33 -22.15 -27.54
C LEU A 171 -72.74 -23.63 -27.63
N ALA A 172 -72.58 -24.39 -26.56
CA ALA A 172 -73.01 -25.80 -26.45
C ALA A 172 -74.34 -25.92 -25.73
#